data_48b7584fc6c52b3bd284897684502a71
#
_entry.id   48b7584fc6c52b3bd284897684502a71
#
_cell.length_a   1.000
_cell.length_b   1.000
_cell.length_c   1.000
_cell.angle_alpha   90.00
_cell.angle_beta   90.00
_cell.angle_gamma   90.00
#
_symmetry.space_group_name_H-M   'P 1'
#
loop_
_entity.id
_entity.type
_entity.pdbx_description
1 polymer ?
#
loop_
_entity_poly.entity_id
_entity_poly.type
_entity_poly.pdbx_seq_one_letter_code
_entity_poly.pdbx_strand_id
1 'polypeptide(L)'
;MRRPGPALRVALLGVTATLTGFALLAGWLGFHAYAYDQARERATARTTGVIVEDGLGEGEDIRVRWKDRTGREHVQRFGVYDTDRYTKSRHFPVVYDPDATDPRGFPGDPEETSDEDDLLVPILLAGVTAAALCSVWAWRGVRFRWAARRPGRPMTATAHYGVRPVSAQALSETLWLALAETGVRDRPVAWQRIMWHPALDELHGPVEVSARHRAGSRGAVVAQLPDGTRLVPLGRRRHRAPRRVFLDEYTAVRVTLEDSFIPVDAATLSARPWWWPGARAAAVGLVVGALAGALLIGGTAVAAVGMALCGATLLIALWALSAPRP
;
A
#
# COMPACT_ATOMS: atom_id res chain seq x y z
N MET A 1 -29.07 3.30 -11.77
CA MET A 1 -27.80 2.57 -11.66
C MET A 1 -27.78 1.79 -10.35
N ARG A 2 -27.58 0.46 -10.38
CA ARG A 2 -27.44 -0.34 -9.14
C ARG A 2 -26.14 0.02 -8.44
N ARG A 3 -26.19 0.35 -7.15
CA ARG A 3 -24.98 0.65 -6.35
C ARG A 3 -24.04 -0.57 -6.39
N PRO A 4 -22.74 -0.39 -6.58
CA PRO A 4 -21.77 -1.50 -6.56
C PRO A 4 -21.82 -2.21 -5.20
N GLY A 5 -21.73 -3.54 -5.21
CA GLY A 5 -21.68 -4.34 -3.99
C GLY A 5 -20.47 -3.97 -3.10
N PRO A 6 -20.56 -4.23 -1.77
CA PRO A 6 -19.54 -3.78 -0.81
C PRO A 6 -18.14 -4.28 -1.14
N ALA A 7 -17.98 -5.52 -1.53
CA ALA A 7 -16.67 -6.07 -1.97
C ALA A 7 -16.07 -5.31 -3.17
N LEU A 8 -16.92 -4.89 -4.13
CA LEU A 8 -16.46 -4.13 -5.29
C LEU A 8 -16.05 -2.70 -4.90
N ARG A 9 -16.75 -2.07 -3.94
CA ARG A 9 -16.38 -0.73 -3.44
C ARG A 9 -14.99 -0.76 -2.80
N VAL A 10 -14.72 -1.74 -1.94
CA VAL A 10 -13.41 -1.90 -1.30
C VAL A 10 -12.32 -2.18 -2.34
N ALA A 11 -12.60 -3.05 -3.34
CA ALA A 11 -11.66 -3.34 -4.40
C ALA A 11 -11.35 -2.11 -5.26
N LEU A 12 -12.39 -1.35 -5.66
CA LEU A 12 -12.23 -0.12 -6.42
C LEU A 12 -11.41 0.91 -5.62
N LEU A 13 -11.71 1.11 -4.34
CA LEU A 13 -10.94 2.01 -3.50
C LEU A 13 -9.46 1.58 -3.41
N GLY A 14 -9.19 0.29 -3.18
CA GLY A 14 -7.82 -0.22 -3.11
C GLY A 14 -7.05 -0.05 -4.41
N VAL A 15 -7.66 -0.35 -5.55
CA VAL A 15 -7.04 -0.20 -6.87
C VAL A 15 -6.84 1.28 -7.23
N THR A 16 -7.88 2.12 -7.05
CA THR A 16 -7.75 3.55 -7.36
C THR A 16 -6.73 4.24 -6.48
N ALA A 17 -6.70 3.96 -5.16
CA ALA A 17 -5.69 4.51 -4.27
C ALA A 17 -4.27 4.11 -4.69
N THR A 18 -4.06 2.83 -5.06
CA THR A 18 -2.76 2.33 -5.54
C THR A 18 -2.33 3.02 -6.83
N LEU A 19 -3.23 3.11 -7.82
CA LEU A 19 -2.91 3.73 -9.12
C LEU A 19 -2.69 5.24 -8.98
N THR A 20 -3.52 5.93 -8.20
CA THR A 20 -3.37 7.37 -7.96
C THR A 20 -2.07 7.67 -7.22
N GLY A 21 -1.77 6.89 -6.16
CA GLY A 21 -0.52 7.06 -5.41
C GLY A 21 0.72 6.82 -6.28
N PHE A 22 0.70 5.77 -7.10
CA PHE A 22 1.78 5.54 -8.07
C PHE A 22 1.89 6.66 -9.11
N ALA A 23 0.76 7.13 -9.66
CA ALA A 23 0.77 8.22 -10.64
C ALA A 23 1.32 9.53 -10.05
N LEU A 24 0.95 9.85 -8.80
CA LEU A 24 1.49 11.02 -8.08
C LEU A 24 2.99 10.88 -7.84
N LEU A 25 3.46 9.71 -7.41
CA LEU A 25 4.88 9.46 -7.21
C LEU A 25 5.66 9.53 -8.51
N ALA A 26 5.20 8.83 -9.55
CA ALA A 26 5.84 8.82 -10.86
C ALA A 26 5.84 10.22 -11.49
N GLY A 27 4.74 10.97 -11.32
CA GLY A 27 4.65 12.36 -11.78
C GLY A 27 5.61 13.29 -11.03
N TRP A 28 5.71 13.12 -9.70
CA TRP A 28 6.63 13.90 -8.86
C TRP A 28 8.09 13.63 -9.22
N LEU A 29 8.52 12.38 -9.22
CA LEU A 29 9.89 12.00 -9.53
C LEU A 29 10.22 12.25 -11.01
N GLY A 30 9.29 11.95 -11.92
CA GLY A 30 9.47 12.22 -13.35
C GLY A 30 9.60 13.71 -13.67
N PHE A 31 8.89 14.59 -12.94
CA PHE A 31 9.10 16.03 -13.07
C PHE A 31 10.52 16.46 -12.65
N HIS A 32 11.05 15.89 -11.56
CA HIS A 32 12.42 16.18 -11.12
C HIS A 32 13.46 15.62 -12.07
N ALA A 33 13.25 14.39 -12.60
CA ALA A 33 14.13 13.81 -13.62
C ALA A 33 14.16 14.67 -14.89
N TYR A 34 12.98 15.05 -15.39
CA TYR A 34 12.88 15.93 -16.56
C TYR A 34 13.56 17.30 -16.36
N ALA A 35 13.37 17.90 -15.17
CA ALA A 35 14.02 19.16 -14.82
C ALA A 35 15.55 19.03 -14.74
N TYR A 36 16.04 17.87 -14.22
CA TYR A 36 17.44 17.54 -14.20
C TYR A 36 18.03 17.41 -15.61
N ASP A 37 17.39 16.62 -16.48
CA ASP A 37 17.81 16.44 -17.88
C ASP A 37 17.86 17.76 -18.63
N GLN A 38 16.82 18.59 -18.52
CA GLN A 38 16.82 19.91 -19.14
C GLN A 38 17.91 20.84 -18.64
N ALA A 39 18.19 20.81 -17.34
CA ALA A 39 19.26 21.62 -16.77
C ALA A 39 20.63 21.12 -17.24
N ARG A 40 20.79 19.81 -17.39
CA ARG A 40 21.99 19.17 -17.89
C ARG A 40 22.22 19.45 -19.38
N GLU A 41 21.20 19.42 -20.23
CA GLU A 41 21.31 19.78 -21.65
C GLU A 41 21.79 21.22 -21.87
N ARG A 42 21.42 22.14 -20.95
CA ARG A 42 21.90 23.52 -20.96
C ARG A 42 23.31 23.70 -20.45
N ALA A 43 23.84 22.71 -19.71
CA ALA A 43 25.18 22.73 -19.14
C ALA A 43 26.25 22.48 -20.24
N THR A 44 26.68 23.54 -20.93
CA THR A 44 27.62 23.48 -22.06
C THR A 44 29.05 23.88 -21.67
N ALA A 45 29.24 24.64 -20.59
CA ALA A 45 30.54 25.05 -20.12
C ALA A 45 31.22 23.97 -19.27
N ARG A 46 32.50 23.74 -19.46
CA ARG A 46 33.31 22.78 -18.70
C ARG A 46 34.28 23.47 -17.79
N THR A 47 34.44 22.96 -16.59
CA THR A 47 35.46 23.41 -15.62
C THR A 47 36.01 22.20 -14.85
N THR A 48 37.13 22.41 -14.18
CA THR A 48 37.70 21.38 -13.31
C THR A 48 37.54 21.82 -11.86
N GLY A 49 36.82 21.04 -11.08
CA GLY A 49 36.70 21.22 -9.63
C GLY A 49 37.79 20.46 -8.88
N VAL A 50 37.90 20.74 -7.59
CA VAL A 50 38.76 20.03 -6.65
C VAL A 50 37.88 19.39 -5.57
N ILE A 51 38.09 18.12 -5.30
CA ILE A 51 37.40 17.39 -4.24
C ILE A 51 37.93 17.90 -2.90
N VAL A 52 37.04 18.52 -2.12
CA VAL A 52 37.39 19.08 -0.79
C VAL A 52 37.05 18.08 0.33
N GLU A 53 36.14 17.16 0.08
CA GLU A 53 35.72 16.17 1.05
C GLU A 53 35.21 14.93 0.30
N ASP A 54 35.57 13.76 0.76
CA ASP A 54 35.14 12.45 0.24
C ASP A 54 34.50 11.60 1.32
N GLY A 55 33.88 10.48 0.95
CA GLY A 55 33.25 9.54 1.89
C GLY A 55 32.08 10.11 2.68
N LEU A 56 31.32 11.02 2.09
CA LEU A 56 30.11 11.58 2.72
C LEU A 56 28.93 10.63 2.65
N GLY A 57 28.05 10.69 3.65
CA GLY A 57 26.87 9.82 3.71
C GLY A 57 27.24 8.37 3.94
N GLU A 58 26.79 7.47 3.06
CA GLU A 58 27.16 6.04 3.07
C GLU A 58 28.53 5.77 2.44
N GLY A 59 29.30 6.83 2.14
CA GLY A 59 30.64 6.75 1.55
C GLY A 59 30.69 6.96 0.04
N GLU A 60 29.54 7.14 -0.60
CA GLU A 60 29.41 7.27 -2.06
C GLU A 60 29.37 8.71 -2.57
N ASP A 61 29.42 9.72 -1.69
CA ASP A 61 29.34 11.11 -2.08
C ASP A 61 30.66 11.85 -1.86
N ILE A 62 30.91 12.78 -2.76
CA ILE A 62 32.03 13.71 -2.69
C ILE A 62 31.52 15.15 -2.67
N ARG A 63 32.29 16.05 -2.04
CA ARG A 63 32.07 17.50 -2.12
C ARG A 63 33.14 18.13 -2.99
N VAL A 64 32.68 18.79 -4.06
CA VAL A 64 33.57 19.39 -5.06
C VAL A 64 33.44 20.90 -5.01
N ARG A 65 34.57 21.58 -4.99
CA ARG A 65 34.70 23.03 -5.14
C ARG A 65 35.14 23.34 -6.55
N TRP A 66 34.41 24.20 -7.25
CA TRP A 66 34.68 24.57 -8.62
C TRP A 66 34.40 26.06 -8.85
N LYS A 67 34.92 26.63 -9.94
CA LYS A 67 34.71 28.04 -10.30
C LYS A 67 34.01 28.13 -11.65
N ASP A 68 33.08 29.06 -11.74
CA ASP A 68 32.41 29.41 -13.00
C ASP A 68 33.32 30.36 -13.85
N ARG A 69 32.81 30.74 -15.03
CA ARG A 69 33.51 31.66 -15.94
C ARG A 69 33.71 33.06 -15.34
N THR A 70 32.88 33.46 -14.37
CA THR A 70 33.01 34.75 -13.68
C THR A 70 34.02 34.71 -12.54
N GLY A 71 34.56 33.53 -12.23
CA GLY A 71 35.49 33.30 -11.14
C GLY A 71 34.82 33.11 -9.79
N ARG A 72 33.46 33.05 -9.74
CA ARG A 72 32.70 32.78 -8.53
C ARG A 72 32.90 31.34 -8.13
N GLU A 73 33.12 31.12 -6.85
CA GLU A 73 33.34 29.79 -6.29
C GLU A 73 32.03 29.14 -5.87
N HIS A 74 31.85 27.87 -6.27
CA HIS A 74 30.73 27.01 -5.93
C HIS A 74 31.23 25.76 -5.22
N VAL A 75 30.45 25.29 -4.25
CA VAL A 75 30.70 24.02 -3.54
C VAL A 75 29.43 23.17 -3.62
N GLN A 76 29.56 22.00 -4.24
CA GLN A 76 28.41 21.12 -4.48
C GLN A 76 28.78 19.67 -4.16
N ARG A 77 27.77 18.89 -3.78
CA ARG A 77 27.83 17.44 -3.52
C ARG A 77 27.49 16.67 -4.78
N PHE A 78 28.25 15.63 -5.09
CA PHE A 78 28.02 14.70 -6.19
C PHE A 78 28.08 13.27 -5.66
N GLY A 79 27.14 12.43 -6.11
CA GLY A 79 27.20 10.99 -5.89
C GLY A 79 28.11 10.33 -6.91
N VAL A 80 28.99 9.41 -6.48
CA VAL A 80 29.93 8.70 -7.36
C VAL A 80 29.90 7.19 -7.04
N TYR A 81 30.03 6.35 -8.07
CA TYR A 81 30.10 4.90 -7.89
C TYR A 81 31.48 4.41 -7.45
N ASP A 82 32.54 5.01 -7.98
CA ASP A 82 33.94 4.66 -7.68
C ASP A 82 34.56 5.65 -6.71
N THR A 83 34.39 5.41 -5.41
CA THR A 83 34.95 6.27 -4.35
C THR A 83 36.45 6.25 -4.26
N ASP A 84 37.12 5.16 -4.69
CA ASP A 84 38.56 5.03 -4.66
C ASP A 84 39.25 5.94 -5.72
N ARG A 85 38.53 6.20 -6.80
CA ARG A 85 39.00 7.11 -7.87
C ARG A 85 38.87 8.57 -7.48
N TYR A 86 37.82 8.91 -6.72
CA TYR A 86 37.44 10.29 -6.39
C TYR A 86 37.75 10.68 -4.94
N THR A 87 39.03 10.61 -4.59
CA THR A 87 39.50 10.97 -3.24
C THR A 87 39.82 12.47 -3.11
N LYS A 88 39.86 12.95 -1.86
CA LYS A 88 40.16 14.32 -1.50
C LYS A 88 41.42 14.86 -2.22
N SER A 89 41.36 16.11 -2.63
CA SER A 89 42.40 16.84 -3.38
C SER A 89 42.59 16.40 -4.83
N ARG A 90 41.82 15.43 -5.33
CA ARG A 90 41.81 15.09 -6.76
C ARG A 90 40.92 16.05 -7.55
N HIS A 91 41.12 16.06 -8.86
CA HIS A 91 40.33 16.83 -9.80
C HIS A 91 39.06 16.09 -10.18
N PHE A 92 37.96 16.83 -10.33
CA PHE A 92 36.66 16.32 -10.74
C PHE A 92 36.15 17.18 -11.91
N PRO A 93 35.81 16.59 -13.07
CA PRO A 93 35.27 17.32 -14.20
C PRO A 93 33.83 17.76 -13.92
N VAL A 94 33.55 19.05 -14.06
CA VAL A 94 32.19 19.63 -13.86
C VAL A 94 31.77 20.32 -15.14
N VAL A 95 30.51 20.09 -15.53
CA VAL A 95 29.82 20.85 -16.58
C VAL A 95 28.71 21.69 -15.96
N TYR A 96 28.49 22.90 -16.48
CA TYR A 96 27.50 23.82 -15.93
C TYR A 96 26.90 24.72 -17.02
N ASP A 97 25.74 25.31 -16.75
CA ASP A 97 25.11 26.30 -17.62
C ASP A 97 25.79 27.67 -17.43
N PRO A 98 26.49 28.20 -18.46
CA PRO A 98 27.21 29.47 -18.34
C PRO A 98 26.30 30.69 -18.25
N ASP A 99 25.06 30.58 -18.64
CA ASP A 99 24.09 31.68 -18.69
C ASP A 99 23.24 31.76 -17.41
N ALA A 100 23.36 30.76 -16.53
CA ALA A 100 22.64 30.74 -15.26
C ALA A 100 23.26 31.67 -14.24
N THR A 101 22.47 32.44 -13.51
CA THR A 101 22.92 33.36 -12.44
C THR A 101 23.52 32.60 -11.25
N ASP A 102 23.01 31.39 -10.95
CA ASP A 102 23.53 30.47 -9.93
C ASP A 102 23.62 29.07 -10.57
N PRO A 103 24.72 28.78 -11.28
CA PRO A 103 24.82 27.57 -12.08
C PRO A 103 24.96 26.34 -11.18
N ARG A 104 24.13 25.35 -11.46
CA ARG A 104 24.29 24.00 -10.91
C ARG A 104 25.35 23.26 -11.71
N GLY A 105 26.30 22.65 -11.01
CA GLY A 105 27.27 21.75 -11.62
C GLY A 105 26.67 20.36 -11.87
N PHE A 106 27.10 19.75 -12.97
CA PHE A 106 26.82 18.36 -13.31
C PHE A 106 28.15 17.63 -13.50
N PRO A 107 28.19 16.31 -13.25
CA PRO A 107 29.36 15.50 -13.53
C PRO A 107 29.72 15.57 -15.02
N GLY A 108 31.01 15.74 -15.32
CA GLY A 108 31.50 15.75 -16.71
C GLY A 108 31.41 14.39 -17.40
N ASP A 109 31.43 13.32 -16.60
CA ASP A 109 31.21 11.94 -17.04
C ASP A 109 29.96 11.38 -16.34
N PRO A 110 28.84 11.22 -17.08
CA PRO A 110 27.59 10.76 -16.50
C PRO A 110 27.60 9.29 -16.08
N GLU A 111 28.39 8.43 -16.73
CA GLU A 111 28.42 6.99 -16.45
C GLU A 111 29.03 6.68 -15.08
N GLU A 112 29.75 7.64 -14.49
CA GLU A 112 30.42 7.46 -13.19
C GLU A 112 29.64 8.02 -11.99
N THR A 113 28.39 8.48 -12.19
CA THR A 113 27.61 9.15 -11.14
C THR A 113 26.25 8.53 -10.92
N SER A 114 25.82 8.48 -9.65
CA SER A 114 24.57 7.87 -9.21
C SER A 114 23.34 8.77 -9.32
N ASP A 115 23.51 10.07 -9.62
CA ASP A 115 22.45 11.07 -9.55
C ASP A 115 21.20 10.76 -10.42
N GLU A 116 21.37 10.05 -11.55
CA GLU A 116 20.25 9.68 -12.44
C GLU A 116 19.49 8.46 -11.94
N ASP A 117 20.19 7.46 -11.38
CA ASP A 117 19.60 6.22 -10.88
C ASP A 117 18.75 6.46 -9.64
N ASP A 118 19.10 7.45 -8.83
CA ASP A 118 18.37 7.83 -7.61
C ASP A 118 16.92 8.25 -7.86
N LEU A 119 16.57 8.67 -9.06
CA LEU A 119 15.20 9.04 -9.44
C LEU A 119 14.46 7.91 -10.15
N LEU A 120 15.13 7.10 -10.97
CA LEU A 120 14.50 6.05 -11.78
C LEU A 120 14.21 4.78 -10.99
N VAL A 121 15.14 4.36 -10.13
CA VAL A 121 14.99 3.14 -9.31
C VAL A 121 13.74 3.19 -8.42
N PRO A 122 13.47 4.27 -7.67
CA PRO A 122 12.23 4.39 -6.88
C PRO A 122 10.95 4.31 -7.72
N ILE A 123 10.93 4.88 -8.93
CA ILE A 123 9.78 4.81 -9.84
C ILE A 123 9.53 3.36 -10.26
N LEU A 124 10.57 2.63 -10.65
CA LEU A 124 10.47 1.23 -11.07
C LEU A 124 9.99 0.34 -9.92
N LEU A 125 10.56 0.49 -8.73
CA LEU A 125 10.15 -0.27 -7.53
C LEU A 125 8.71 0.02 -7.14
N ALA A 126 8.28 1.27 -7.19
CA ALA A 126 6.91 1.66 -6.94
C ALA A 126 5.95 1.10 -7.99
N GLY A 127 6.37 1.09 -9.28
CA GLY A 127 5.62 0.49 -10.38
C GLY A 127 5.41 -1.02 -10.21
N VAL A 128 6.47 -1.74 -9.86
CA VAL A 128 6.40 -3.18 -9.55
C VAL A 128 5.47 -3.43 -8.35
N THR A 129 5.58 -2.61 -7.29
CA THR A 129 4.73 -2.72 -6.11
C THR A 129 3.27 -2.45 -6.44
N ALA A 130 2.97 -1.41 -7.22
CA ALA A 130 1.62 -1.09 -7.69
C ALA A 130 1.04 -2.22 -8.54
N ALA A 131 1.83 -2.76 -9.48
CA ALA A 131 1.44 -3.90 -10.31
C ALA A 131 1.16 -5.15 -9.46
N ALA A 132 1.97 -5.44 -8.46
CA ALA A 132 1.75 -6.55 -7.53
C ALA A 132 0.46 -6.39 -6.74
N LEU A 133 0.19 -5.20 -6.17
CA LEU A 133 -1.05 -4.90 -5.43
C LEU A 133 -2.29 -5.02 -6.33
N CYS A 134 -2.26 -4.46 -7.54
CA CYS A 134 -3.34 -4.59 -8.51
C CYS A 134 -3.55 -6.06 -8.94
N SER A 135 -2.47 -6.83 -9.11
CA SER A 135 -2.52 -8.25 -9.44
C SER A 135 -3.20 -9.08 -8.35
N VAL A 136 -3.00 -8.74 -7.07
CA VAL A 136 -3.72 -9.39 -5.96
C VAL A 136 -5.22 -9.18 -6.06
N TRP A 137 -5.69 -7.97 -6.41
CA TRP A 137 -7.11 -7.69 -6.61
C TRP A 137 -7.68 -8.41 -7.84
N ALA A 138 -6.96 -8.36 -8.97
CA ALA A 138 -7.34 -9.09 -10.18
C ALA A 138 -7.45 -10.59 -9.91
N TRP A 139 -6.46 -11.18 -9.24
CA TRP A 139 -6.45 -12.58 -8.86
C TRP A 139 -7.62 -12.97 -7.93
N ARG A 140 -7.95 -12.12 -6.95
CA ARG A 140 -9.14 -12.31 -6.10
C ARG A 140 -10.41 -12.36 -6.94
N GLY A 141 -10.56 -11.43 -7.88
CA GLY A 141 -11.70 -11.37 -8.80
C GLY A 141 -11.81 -12.61 -9.71
N VAL A 142 -10.69 -13.03 -10.30
CA VAL A 142 -10.62 -14.23 -11.15
C VAL A 142 -10.98 -15.49 -10.36
N ARG A 143 -10.37 -15.67 -9.19
CA ARG A 143 -10.66 -16.82 -8.31
C ARG A 143 -12.12 -16.88 -7.88
N PHE A 144 -12.69 -15.72 -7.53
CA PHE A 144 -14.11 -15.61 -7.19
C PHE A 144 -15.00 -16.04 -8.37
N ARG A 145 -14.75 -15.51 -9.58
CA ARG A 145 -15.54 -15.85 -10.77
C ARG A 145 -15.43 -17.33 -11.12
N TRP A 146 -14.24 -17.91 -11.04
CA TRP A 146 -14.05 -19.34 -11.31
C TRP A 146 -14.75 -20.22 -10.26
N ALA A 147 -14.67 -19.89 -8.98
CA ALA A 147 -15.38 -20.63 -7.96
C ALA A 147 -16.89 -20.47 -8.08
N ALA A 148 -17.40 -19.27 -8.39
CA ALA A 148 -18.81 -18.97 -8.53
C ALA A 148 -19.50 -19.68 -9.73
N ARG A 149 -18.73 -20.11 -10.75
CA ARG A 149 -19.24 -20.86 -11.90
C ARG A 149 -19.44 -22.36 -11.64
N ARG A 150 -18.95 -22.86 -10.51
CA ARG A 150 -19.01 -24.30 -10.19
C ARG A 150 -20.37 -24.69 -9.66
N PRO A 151 -20.75 -25.97 -9.78
CA PRO A 151 -21.97 -26.48 -9.18
C PRO A 151 -21.90 -26.26 -7.65
N GLY A 152 -23.03 -25.82 -7.08
CA GLY A 152 -23.18 -25.64 -5.65
C GLY A 152 -23.53 -26.95 -4.98
N ARG A 153 -23.03 -27.16 -3.76
CA ARG A 153 -23.46 -28.23 -2.87
C ARG A 153 -24.22 -27.60 -1.71
N PRO A 154 -25.38 -28.16 -1.29
CA PRO A 154 -26.09 -27.67 -0.12
C PRO A 154 -25.21 -27.89 1.12
N MET A 155 -25.05 -26.86 1.92
CA MET A 155 -24.30 -26.87 3.19
C MET A 155 -24.97 -25.92 4.17
N THR A 156 -24.76 -26.15 5.45
CA THR A 156 -25.16 -25.21 6.50
C THR A 156 -23.99 -24.28 6.81
N ALA A 157 -24.21 -22.97 6.79
CA ALA A 157 -23.21 -21.96 7.10
C ALA A 157 -23.60 -21.18 8.36
N THR A 158 -22.66 -20.97 9.25
CA THR A 158 -22.80 -20.08 10.41
C THR A 158 -21.76 -18.96 10.32
N ALA A 159 -22.19 -17.72 10.45
CA ALA A 159 -21.31 -16.58 10.44
C ALA A 159 -20.67 -16.37 11.82
N HIS A 160 -19.35 -16.19 11.85
CA HIS A 160 -18.60 -15.92 13.08
C HIS A 160 -17.74 -14.67 12.91
N TYR A 161 -17.85 -13.76 13.84
CA TYR A 161 -17.03 -12.56 13.90
C TYR A 161 -15.79 -12.84 14.77
N GLY A 162 -14.62 -12.75 14.17
CA GLY A 162 -13.35 -12.86 14.90
C GLY A 162 -12.79 -11.47 15.17
N VAL A 163 -12.61 -11.13 16.42
CA VAL A 163 -11.97 -9.88 16.84
C VAL A 163 -10.48 -10.10 16.98
N ARG A 164 -9.66 -9.33 16.28
CA ARG A 164 -8.21 -9.34 16.43
C ARG A 164 -7.78 -8.08 17.19
N PRO A 165 -7.30 -8.17 18.42
CA PRO A 165 -6.67 -7.04 19.04
C PRO A 165 -5.37 -6.72 18.30
N VAL A 166 -5.36 -5.67 17.49
CA VAL A 166 -4.16 -5.16 16.82
C VAL A 166 -3.49 -4.10 17.69
N SER A 167 -4.30 -3.39 18.47
CA SER A 167 -3.91 -2.49 19.58
C SER A 167 -5.15 -2.26 20.42
N ALA A 168 -5.00 -1.69 21.60
CA ALA A 168 -6.13 -1.40 22.51
C ALA A 168 -7.24 -0.52 21.89
N GLN A 169 -7.00 0.06 20.70
CA GLN A 169 -7.92 0.98 20.02
C GLN A 169 -8.33 0.58 18.60
N ALA A 170 -7.71 -0.45 18.01
CA ALA A 170 -8.02 -0.91 16.66
C ALA A 170 -8.37 -2.38 16.66
N LEU A 171 -9.66 -2.67 16.67
CA LEU A 171 -10.20 -4.01 16.46
C LEU A 171 -10.31 -4.27 14.96
N SER A 172 -9.54 -5.22 14.43
CA SER A 172 -9.77 -5.69 13.07
C SER A 172 -10.76 -6.84 13.12
N GLU A 173 -11.96 -6.58 12.70
CA GLU A 173 -13.00 -7.60 12.57
C GLU A 173 -12.68 -8.51 11.38
N THR A 174 -12.62 -9.80 11.62
CA THR A 174 -12.49 -10.80 10.56
C THR A 174 -13.73 -11.67 10.53
N LEU A 175 -14.36 -11.74 9.37
CA LEU A 175 -15.57 -12.52 9.21
C LEU A 175 -15.26 -13.90 8.65
N TRP A 176 -15.78 -14.94 9.31
CA TRP A 176 -15.60 -16.33 8.96
C TRP A 176 -16.95 -17.02 8.80
N LEU A 177 -17.05 -17.87 7.80
CA LEU A 177 -18.14 -18.85 7.66
C LEU A 177 -17.64 -20.22 8.13
N ALA A 178 -18.30 -20.77 9.13
CA ALA A 178 -18.23 -22.18 9.46
C ALA A 178 -19.18 -22.92 8.54
N LEU A 179 -18.68 -23.87 7.77
CA LEU A 179 -19.46 -24.67 6.82
C LEU A 179 -19.59 -26.09 7.36
N ALA A 180 -20.80 -26.56 7.54
CA ALA A 180 -21.14 -27.92 7.97
C ALA A 180 -21.96 -28.63 6.89
N GLU A 181 -22.01 -29.95 6.91
CA GLU A 181 -22.90 -30.71 6.06
C GLU A 181 -24.35 -30.45 6.47
N THR A 182 -25.27 -30.47 5.49
CA THR A 182 -26.69 -30.23 5.75
C THR A 182 -27.21 -31.25 6.77
N GLY A 183 -27.86 -30.76 7.83
CA GLY A 183 -28.37 -31.59 8.94
C GLY A 183 -27.40 -31.81 10.10
N VAL A 184 -26.13 -31.46 9.94
CA VAL A 184 -25.08 -31.58 11.01
C VAL A 184 -24.68 -30.19 11.46
N ARG A 185 -25.27 -29.67 12.55
CA ARG A 185 -25.09 -28.27 12.98
C ARG A 185 -23.77 -28.02 13.74
N ASP A 186 -23.28 -28.99 14.50
CA ASP A 186 -22.23 -28.77 15.51
C ASP A 186 -20.84 -29.18 15.08
N ARG A 187 -20.62 -29.64 13.85
CA ARG A 187 -19.31 -30.05 13.35
C ARG A 187 -18.99 -29.39 12.02
N PRO A 188 -18.44 -28.18 12.02
CA PRO A 188 -17.99 -27.55 10.80
C PRO A 188 -16.87 -28.36 10.14
N VAL A 189 -17.05 -28.73 8.88
CA VAL A 189 -16.07 -29.44 8.05
C VAL A 189 -15.07 -28.48 7.40
N ALA A 190 -15.42 -27.19 7.34
CA ALA A 190 -14.56 -26.17 6.76
C ALA A 190 -14.84 -24.77 7.30
N TRP A 191 -13.79 -23.95 7.27
CA TRP A 191 -13.83 -22.54 7.63
C TRP A 191 -13.36 -21.68 6.47
N GLN A 192 -14.16 -20.68 6.07
CA GLN A 192 -13.83 -19.76 4.99
C GLN A 192 -13.89 -18.31 5.49
N ARG A 193 -12.78 -17.60 5.38
CA ARG A 193 -12.79 -16.15 5.59
C ARG A 193 -13.50 -15.49 4.42
N ILE A 194 -14.39 -14.54 4.68
CA ILE A 194 -15.17 -13.84 3.67
C ILE A 194 -15.06 -12.33 3.82
N MET A 195 -15.34 -11.61 2.75
CA MET A 195 -15.55 -10.16 2.81
C MET A 195 -16.94 -9.89 3.42
N TRP A 196 -17.02 -8.82 4.18
CA TRP A 196 -18.29 -8.40 4.78
C TRP A 196 -19.34 -8.09 3.69
N HIS A 197 -20.59 -8.46 3.98
CA HIS A 197 -21.77 -8.14 3.18
C HIS A 197 -22.95 -7.86 4.13
N PRO A 198 -23.82 -6.86 3.84
CA PRO A 198 -24.95 -6.51 4.72
C PRO A 198 -25.88 -7.70 5.04
N ALA A 199 -26.11 -8.58 4.05
CA ALA A 199 -26.90 -9.78 4.25
C ALA A 199 -26.39 -10.70 5.39
N LEU A 200 -25.16 -10.52 5.85
CA LEU A 200 -24.61 -11.30 6.97
C LEU A 200 -25.05 -10.77 8.32
N ASP A 201 -25.36 -9.48 8.42
CA ASP A 201 -25.86 -8.85 9.65
C ASP A 201 -27.30 -9.30 9.94
N GLU A 202 -28.03 -9.75 8.91
CA GLU A 202 -29.38 -10.29 8.99
C GLU A 202 -29.41 -11.81 9.31
N LEU A 203 -28.24 -12.49 9.22
CA LEU A 203 -28.13 -13.91 9.45
C LEU A 203 -28.01 -14.23 10.95
N HIS A 204 -29.11 -14.70 11.53
CA HIS A 204 -29.14 -15.15 12.91
C HIS A 204 -29.09 -16.68 12.95
N GLY A 205 -27.93 -17.22 13.35
CA GLY A 205 -27.74 -18.68 13.46
C GLY A 205 -27.32 -19.38 12.15
N PRO A 206 -27.48 -20.70 12.10
CA PRO A 206 -27.13 -21.52 10.94
C PRO A 206 -28.12 -21.34 9.79
N VAL A 207 -27.61 -21.08 8.59
CA VAL A 207 -28.40 -20.87 7.36
C VAL A 207 -27.95 -21.83 6.27
N GLU A 208 -28.89 -22.34 5.50
CA GLU A 208 -28.61 -23.17 4.33
C GLU A 208 -28.01 -22.31 3.20
N VAL A 209 -26.87 -22.75 2.66
CA VAL A 209 -26.15 -22.07 1.59
C VAL A 209 -25.77 -23.04 0.49
N SER A 210 -25.65 -22.54 -0.73
CA SER A 210 -25.05 -23.28 -1.82
C SER A 210 -23.54 -23.02 -1.86
N ALA A 211 -22.74 -23.95 -1.36
CA ALA A 211 -21.28 -23.85 -1.31
C ALA A 211 -20.65 -24.31 -2.63
N ARG A 212 -19.95 -23.42 -3.32
CA ARG A 212 -19.31 -23.65 -4.62
C ARG A 212 -17.80 -23.75 -4.45
N HIS A 213 -17.24 -24.94 -4.65
CA HIS A 213 -15.81 -25.18 -4.54
C HIS A 213 -15.35 -26.36 -5.41
N ARG A 214 -14.07 -26.52 -5.61
CA ARG A 214 -13.50 -27.72 -6.25
C ARG A 214 -13.42 -28.84 -5.22
N ALA A 215 -13.96 -30.00 -5.57
CA ALA A 215 -13.82 -31.21 -4.75
C ALA A 215 -12.34 -31.53 -4.51
N GLY A 216 -11.99 -31.96 -3.29
CA GLY A 216 -10.61 -32.32 -2.92
C GLY A 216 -9.62 -31.15 -2.84
N SER A 217 -9.97 -29.92 -3.21
CA SER A 217 -9.01 -28.80 -3.20
C SER A 217 -9.12 -27.96 -1.93
N ARG A 218 -7.96 -27.42 -1.48
CA ARG A 218 -7.89 -26.37 -0.44
C ARG A 218 -8.27 -24.98 -0.97
N GLY A 219 -8.93 -24.92 -2.14
CA GLY A 219 -9.36 -23.68 -2.77
C GLY A 219 -10.39 -22.89 -1.95
N ALA A 220 -10.66 -21.66 -2.38
CA ALA A 220 -11.69 -20.84 -1.76
C ALA A 220 -13.09 -21.40 -2.04
N VAL A 221 -14.00 -21.21 -1.08
CA VAL A 221 -15.42 -21.56 -1.19
C VAL A 221 -16.22 -20.27 -1.38
N VAL A 222 -17.04 -20.22 -2.43
CA VAL A 222 -18.05 -19.18 -2.63
C VAL A 222 -19.36 -19.70 -2.05
N ALA A 223 -19.83 -19.10 -0.98
CA ALA A 223 -21.14 -19.38 -0.42
C ALA A 223 -22.18 -18.48 -1.09
N GLN A 224 -23.26 -19.08 -1.58
CA GLN A 224 -24.43 -18.37 -2.10
C GLN A 224 -25.54 -18.51 -1.10
N LEU A 225 -26.04 -17.39 -0.60
CA LEU A 225 -27.16 -17.29 0.33
C LEU A 225 -28.49 -17.61 -0.37
N PRO A 226 -29.59 -17.87 0.38
CA PRO A 226 -30.89 -18.16 -0.18
C PRO A 226 -31.45 -17.05 -1.08
N ASP A 227 -31.13 -15.79 -0.79
CA ASP A 227 -31.49 -14.60 -1.59
C ASP A 227 -30.72 -14.47 -2.91
N GLY A 228 -29.78 -15.42 -3.18
CA GLY A 228 -28.92 -15.40 -4.35
C GLY A 228 -27.62 -14.61 -4.19
N THR A 229 -27.43 -13.93 -3.06
CA THR A 229 -26.20 -13.19 -2.75
C THR A 229 -24.99 -14.12 -2.68
N ARG A 230 -23.91 -13.76 -3.39
CA ARG A 230 -22.66 -14.52 -3.39
C ARG A 230 -21.61 -13.84 -2.53
N LEU A 231 -21.15 -14.53 -1.49
CA LEU A 231 -20.15 -14.03 -0.57
C LEU A 231 -18.75 -14.21 -1.17
N VAL A 232 -17.94 -13.14 -1.12
CA VAL A 232 -16.60 -13.13 -1.69
C VAL A 232 -15.60 -13.74 -0.71
N PRO A 233 -14.93 -14.86 -1.05
CA PRO A 233 -14.00 -15.52 -0.14
C PRO A 233 -12.66 -14.79 -0.08
N LEU A 234 -12.08 -14.74 1.12
CA LEU A 234 -10.74 -14.24 1.40
C LEU A 234 -9.81 -15.41 1.73
N GLY A 235 -8.81 -15.63 0.88
CA GLY A 235 -7.81 -16.66 1.11
C GLY A 235 -8.32 -18.09 0.84
N ARG A 236 -7.64 -19.06 1.48
CA ARG A 236 -7.91 -20.49 1.31
C ARG A 236 -8.86 -21.01 2.39
N ARG A 237 -9.64 -22.03 2.05
CA ARG A 237 -10.44 -22.82 2.99
C ARG A 237 -9.55 -23.48 4.05
N ARG A 238 -9.99 -23.49 5.30
CA ARG A 238 -9.35 -24.19 6.43
C ARG A 238 -10.23 -25.31 6.93
N HIS A 239 -9.61 -26.40 7.37
CA HIS A 239 -10.34 -27.54 7.99
C HIS A 239 -10.43 -27.40 9.50
N ARG A 240 -9.61 -26.54 10.12
CA ARG A 240 -9.62 -26.27 11.55
C ARG A 240 -10.13 -24.86 11.81
N ALA A 241 -10.83 -24.69 12.91
CA ALA A 241 -11.24 -23.36 13.37
C ALA A 241 -10.03 -22.44 13.49
N PRO A 242 -10.12 -21.18 13.05
CA PRO A 242 -9.10 -20.20 13.30
C PRO A 242 -8.90 -20.04 14.82
N ARG A 243 -7.68 -20.07 15.32
CA ARG A 243 -7.35 -19.94 16.75
C ARG A 243 -7.89 -18.66 17.43
N ARG A 244 -8.44 -17.74 16.67
CA ARG A 244 -8.89 -16.40 17.09
C ARG A 244 -10.36 -16.12 16.75
N VAL A 245 -11.13 -17.13 16.42
CA VAL A 245 -12.58 -16.98 16.37
C VAL A 245 -13.07 -17.09 17.80
N PHE A 246 -13.27 -15.97 18.45
CA PHE A 246 -13.97 -15.93 19.72
C PHE A 246 -15.44 -16.25 19.44
N LEU A 247 -15.92 -17.30 20.03
CA LEU A 247 -17.32 -17.68 19.99
C LEU A 247 -18.14 -16.65 20.80
N ASP A 248 -18.89 -16.02 20.28
CA ASP A 248 -19.64 -14.82 20.10
C ASP A 248 -20.79 -14.52 21.06
N GLU A 249 -20.96 -15.19 22.16
CA GLU A 249 -21.90 -14.70 23.14
C GLU A 249 -21.45 -13.35 23.75
N TYR A 250 -20.17 -13.14 23.90
CA TYR A 250 -19.64 -11.92 24.54
C TYR A 250 -19.66 -10.70 23.62
N THR A 251 -19.43 -10.88 22.32
CA THR A 251 -19.40 -9.77 21.34
C THR A 251 -20.83 -9.34 20.99
N ALA A 252 -21.75 -10.28 20.84
CA ALA A 252 -23.17 -9.97 20.64
C ALA A 252 -23.75 -9.20 21.82
N VAL A 253 -23.46 -9.61 23.04
CA VAL A 253 -23.89 -8.92 24.27
C VAL A 253 -23.29 -7.51 24.36
N ARG A 254 -22.02 -7.33 24.00
CA ARG A 254 -21.38 -6.02 24.03
C ARG A 254 -21.96 -5.05 23.00
N VAL A 255 -22.16 -5.49 21.76
CA VAL A 255 -22.78 -4.67 20.72
C VAL A 255 -24.22 -4.31 21.10
N THR A 256 -24.99 -5.26 21.65
CA THR A 256 -26.35 -5.01 22.11
C THR A 256 -26.39 -4.07 23.32
N LEU A 257 -25.41 -4.13 24.21
CA LEU A 257 -25.30 -3.23 25.36
C LEU A 257 -24.88 -1.82 24.92
N GLU A 258 -23.93 -1.69 24.01
CA GLU A 258 -23.50 -0.40 23.47
C GLU A 258 -24.66 0.30 22.72
N ASP A 259 -25.48 -0.44 21.96
CA ASP A 259 -26.67 0.07 21.29
C ASP A 259 -27.80 0.39 22.28
N SER A 260 -27.87 -0.29 23.41
CA SER A 260 -28.93 -0.12 24.42
C SER A 260 -28.71 1.10 25.34
N PHE A 261 -27.49 1.62 25.41
CA PHE A 261 -27.13 2.76 26.25
C PHE A 261 -26.96 4.08 25.46
N ILE A 262 -27.55 4.20 24.28
CA ILE A 262 -27.57 5.50 23.59
C ILE A 262 -28.51 6.42 24.36
N PRO A 263 -28.02 7.50 25.01
CA PRO A 263 -28.87 8.46 25.67
C PRO A 263 -29.86 9.05 24.65
N VAL A 264 -31.13 9.18 25.03
CA VAL A 264 -32.22 9.67 24.17
C VAL A 264 -31.90 11.05 23.57
N ASP A 265 -31.03 11.83 24.21
CA ASP A 265 -30.59 13.17 23.77
C ASP A 265 -29.14 13.19 23.22
N ALA A 266 -28.53 12.06 22.98
CA ALA A 266 -27.23 12.06 22.31
C ALA A 266 -27.43 12.57 20.89
N ALA A 267 -26.96 13.77 20.61
CA ALA A 267 -26.81 14.25 19.25
C ALA A 267 -26.17 13.12 18.45
N THR A 268 -26.86 12.65 17.41
CA THR A 268 -26.39 11.55 16.56
C THR A 268 -24.99 11.92 16.09
N LEU A 269 -23.98 11.40 16.76
CA LEU A 269 -22.60 11.55 16.32
C LEU A 269 -22.59 10.95 14.91
N SER A 270 -22.46 11.81 13.93
CA SER A 270 -22.41 11.43 12.53
C SER A 270 -21.43 10.26 12.40
N ALA A 271 -21.94 9.09 12.06
CA ALA A 271 -21.13 7.91 11.94
C ALA A 271 -19.98 8.21 10.99
N ARG A 272 -18.76 8.00 11.46
CA ARG A 272 -17.57 8.25 10.63
C ARG A 272 -17.67 7.42 9.36
N PRO A 273 -17.34 7.98 8.18
CA PRO A 273 -17.41 7.24 6.93
C PRO A 273 -16.51 6.00 7.00
N TRP A 274 -16.95 4.90 6.42
CA TRP A 274 -16.26 3.60 6.46
C TRP A 274 -14.81 3.63 5.98
N TRP A 275 -14.46 4.57 5.11
CA TRP A 275 -13.10 4.77 4.59
C TRP A 275 -12.16 5.52 5.54
N TRP A 276 -12.70 6.10 6.65
CA TRP A 276 -11.91 6.88 7.61
C TRP A 276 -10.69 6.15 8.20
N PRO A 277 -10.76 4.85 8.57
CA PRO A 277 -9.57 4.12 9.01
C PRO A 277 -8.51 4.01 7.92
N GLY A 278 -8.91 3.93 6.65
CA GLY A 278 -8.00 3.97 5.51
C GLY A 278 -7.30 5.33 5.34
N ALA A 279 -8.04 6.43 5.53
CA ALA A 279 -7.45 7.78 5.53
C ALA A 279 -6.43 7.96 6.67
N ARG A 280 -6.73 7.43 7.87
CA ARG A 280 -5.77 7.41 8.98
C ARG A 280 -4.53 6.58 8.67
N ALA A 281 -4.70 5.41 8.06
CA ALA A 281 -3.57 4.59 7.63
C ALA A 281 -2.70 5.32 6.60
N ALA A 282 -3.32 6.02 5.64
CA ALA A 282 -2.61 6.86 4.68
C ALA A 282 -1.84 8.00 5.38
N ALA A 283 -2.48 8.70 6.33
CA ALA A 283 -1.83 9.78 7.09
C ALA A 283 -0.62 9.28 7.90
N VAL A 284 -0.73 8.13 8.55
CA VAL A 284 0.40 7.48 9.23
C VAL A 284 1.50 7.14 8.23
N GLY A 285 1.13 6.59 7.06
CA GLY A 285 2.06 6.28 5.99
C GLY A 285 2.80 7.51 5.46
N LEU A 286 2.10 8.65 5.31
CA LEU A 286 2.71 9.93 4.95
C LEU A 286 3.78 10.36 5.95
N VAL A 287 3.44 10.37 7.24
CA VAL A 287 4.37 10.82 8.29
C VAL A 287 5.58 9.89 8.39
N VAL A 288 5.35 8.58 8.49
CA VAL A 288 6.43 7.58 8.60
C VAL A 288 7.31 7.59 7.35
N GLY A 289 6.70 7.68 6.17
CA GLY A 289 7.44 7.77 4.90
C GLY A 289 8.26 9.04 4.81
N ALA A 290 7.69 10.21 5.17
CA ALA A 290 8.43 11.48 5.18
C ALA A 290 9.65 11.43 6.12
N LEU A 291 9.46 10.90 7.33
CA LEU A 291 10.55 10.71 8.29
C LEU A 291 11.63 9.75 7.76
N ALA A 292 11.22 8.64 7.16
CA ALA A 292 12.16 7.70 6.56
C ALA A 292 12.95 8.33 5.40
N GLY A 293 12.30 9.10 4.52
CA GLY A 293 12.97 9.83 3.44
C GLY A 293 13.95 10.89 3.95
N ALA A 294 13.55 11.62 5.02
CA ALA A 294 14.39 12.64 5.62
C ALA A 294 15.59 12.10 6.40
N LEU A 295 15.44 10.95 7.08
CA LEU A 295 16.47 10.44 7.99
C LEU A 295 17.34 9.33 7.36
N LEU A 296 16.80 8.55 6.42
CA LEU A 296 17.46 7.36 5.89
C LEU A 296 17.92 7.52 4.43
N ILE A 297 17.31 8.41 3.65
CA ILE A 297 17.59 8.57 2.22
C ILE A 297 18.09 9.98 1.93
N GLY A 298 19.27 10.33 2.44
CA GLY A 298 19.99 11.55 2.10
C GLY A 298 19.36 12.89 2.51
N GLY A 299 18.21 12.92 3.18
CA GLY A 299 17.61 14.15 3.76
C GLY A 299 17.07 15.17 2.76
N THR A 300 16.92 14.82 1.48
CA THR A 300 16.40 15.72 0.45
C THR A 300 14.88 15.85 0.52
N ALA A 301 14.35 17.02 0.15
CA ALA A 301 12.90 17.21 0.06
C ALA A 301 12.23 16.24 -0.94
N VAL A 302 12.94 15.88 -2.02
CA VAL A 302 12.47 14.92 -3.03
C VAL A 302 12.31 13.54 -2.42
N ALA A 303 13.30 13.05 -1.68
CA ALA A 303 13.26 11.77 -0.99
C ALA A 303 12.14 11.74 0.07
N ALA A 304 12.02 12.81 0.88
CA ALA A 304 10.98 12.90 1.91
C ALA A 304 9.57 12.83 1.32
N VAL A 305 9.28 13.58 0.26
CA VAL A 305 7.97 13.58 -0.41
C VAL A 305 7.72 12.25 -1.13
N GLY A 306 8.71 11.72 -1.85
CA GLY A 306 8.61 10.42 -2.53
C GLY A 306 8.28 9.28 -1.56
N MET A 307 9.01 9.18 -0.45
CA MET A 307 8.78 8.17 0.60
C MET A 307 7.45 8.38 1.33
N ALA A 308 7.01 9.63 1.53
CA ALA A 308 5.69 9.92 2.08
C ALA A 308 4.57 9.37 1.19
N LEU A 309 4.63 9.62 -0.12
CA LEU A 309 3.67 9.09 -1.10
C LEU A 309 3.68 7.56 -1.16
N CYS A 310 4.85 6.94 -1.13
CA CYS A 310 5.00 5.49 -1.06
C CYS A 310 4.35 4.92 0.21
N GLY A 311 4.66 5.47 1.37
CA GLY A 311 4.14 5.04 2.67
C GLY A 311 2.62 5.15 2.75
N ALA A 312 2.05 6.29 2.31
CA ALA A 312 0.61 6.50 2.27
C ALA A 312 -0.09 5.50 1.36
N THR A 313 0.43 5.33 0.13
CA THR A 313 -0.13 4.40 -0.86
C THR A 313 -0.09 2.96 -0.37
N LEU A 314 1.02 2.54 0.22
CA LEU A 314 1.19 1.19 0.73
C LEU A 314 0.23 0.91 1.89
N LEU A 315 0.13 1.80 2.89
CA LEU A 315 -0.71 1.56 4.06
C LEU A 315 -2.20 1.59 3.73
N ILE A 316 -2.67 2.49 2.86
CA ILE A 316 -4.08 2.47 2.42
C ILE A 316 -4.39 1.23 1.57
N ALA A 317 -3.47 0.79 0.70
CA ALA A 317 -3.65 -0.41 -0.09
C ALA A 317 -3.70 -1.68 0.80
N LEU A 318 -2.82 -1.80 1.78
CA LEU A 318 -2.82 -2.90 2.76
C LEU A 318 -4.09 -2.90 3.61
N TRP A 319 -4.55 -1.72 4.03
CA TRP A 319 -5.82 -1.59 4.74
C TRP A 319 -6.99 -2.07 3.86
N ALA A 320 -7.09 -1.63 2.61
CA ALA A 320 -8.13 -2.09 1.68
C ALA A 320 -8.04 -3.61 1.42
N LEU A 321 -6.81 -4.16 1.30
CA LEU A 321 -6.59 -5.61 1.15
C LEU A 321 -7.01 -6.41 2.40
N SER A 322 -7.07 -5.80 3.58
CA SER A 322 -7.61 -6.44 4.79
C SER A 322 -9.12 -6.70 4.70
N ALA A 323 -9.79 -6.13 3.68
CA ALA A 323 -11.22 -6.19 3.43
C ALA A 323 -12.03 -5.62 4.60
N PRO A 324 -11.92 -4.32 4.85
CA PRO A 324 -12.66 -3.65 5.89
C PRO A 324 -14.16 -3.71 5.61
N ARG A 325 -14.97 -3.52 6.66
CA ARG A 325 -16.42 -3.35 6.57
C ARG A 325 -16.70 -1.96 5.96
N PRO A 326 -17.33 -1.86 4.77
CA PRO A 326 -17.70 -0.59 4.17
C PRO A 326 -18.99 -0.02 4.70
#